data_9296954fb7a5efb0c7a93092099a99e0
#
_entry.id   9296954fb7a5efb0c7a93092099a99e0
#
_cell.length_a   1.000
_cell.length_b   1.000
_cell.length_c   1.000
_cell.angle_alpha   90.00
_cell.angle_beta   90.00
_cell.angle_gamma   90.00
#
_symmetry.space_group_name_H-M   'P 1'
#
loop_
_entity.id
_entity.type
_entity.pdbx_description
1 polymer ?
#
loop_
_entity_poly.entity_id
_entity_poly.type
_entity_poly.pdbx_seq_one_letter_code
_entity_poly.pdbx_strand_id
1 'polypeptide(L)'
;MRTKLLLSAFAAVLLVSGCAKNQMEAKKDVDKIEDSLKDIRADAERYAADGLKSVDAQVARFKADIDAKNYDDVVAGTPQLEKAVDSLKAAIASGKKHAAEAAAVAKTEWESLNATVPGMVEKIDARVAELDKRKMFRGIKKEDFENAKATFSTMKTTWAEAEEDAKAGKTVRAADKGKSAKELGDQLCETLDIKKS
;
A
#
# COMPACT_ATOMS: atom_id res chain seq x y z
N MET A 1 12.54 37.24 -68.88
CA MET A 1 12.47 37.27 -67.42
C MET A 1 11.11 36.75 -66.91
N ARG A 2 10.79 35.45 -67.09
CA ARG A 2 9.50 34.88 -66.68
C ARG A 2 9.59 33.36 -66.37
N THR A 3 10.67 32.89 -65.64
CA THR A 3 10.79 31.45 -65.37
C THR A 3 11.31 31.13 -63.97
N LYS A 4 11.20 32.01 -62.98
CA LYS A 4 11.65 31.76 -61.59
C LYS A 4 10.60 31.70 -60.52
N LEU A 5 9.29 31.69 -60.85
CA LEU A 5 8.19 31.79 -59.90
C LEU A 5 7.37 30.51 -59.67
N LEU A 6 7.72 29.38 -60.33
CA LEU A 6 6.95 28.12 -60.24
C LEU A 6 7.59 27.02 -59.38
N LEU A 7 8.86 27.21 -58.89
CA LEU A 7 9.48 26.19 -58.02
C LEU A 7 9.25 26.37 -56.54
N SER A 8 8.70 27.49 -56.12
CA SER A 8 8.50 27.77 -54.66
C SER A 8 7.21 27.21 -54.07
N ALA A 9 6.24 26.84 -54.90
CA ALA A 9 4.92 26.36 -54.44
C ALA A 9 4.88 24.84 -54.12
N PHE A 10 5.81 24.07 -54.66
CA PHE A 10 5.80 22.59 -54.50
C PHE A 10 6.48 22.11 -53.23
N ALA A 11 7.40 22.89 -52.63
CA ALA A 11 8.08 22.54 -51.38
C ALA A 11 7.17 22.70 -50.14
N ALA A 12 6.19 23.61 -50.19
CA ALA A 12 5.31 23.88 -49.05
C ALA A 12 4.25 22.78 -48.83
N VAL A 13 3.87 22.04 -49.87
CA VAL A 13 2.79 21.00 -49.81
C VAL A 13 3.32 19.71 -49.12
N LEU A 14 4.59 19.39 -49.26
CA LEU A 14 5.17 18.17 -48.64
C LEU A 14 5.36 18.27 -47.13
N LEU A 15 5.56 19.49 -46.60
CA LEU A 15 5.67 19.70 -45.16
C LEU A 15 4.35 19.59 -44.41
N VAL A 16 3.23 19.91 -45.05
CA VAL A 16 1.89 19.83 -44.45
C VAL A 16 1.41 18.39 -44.30
N SER A 17 1.79 17.50 -45.20
CA SER A 17 1.38 16.09 -45.18
C SER A 17 2.06 15.28 -44.05
N GLY A 18 3.29 15.62 -43.69
CA GLY A 18 4.01 14.99 -42.59
C GLY A 18 3.43 15.39 -41.22
N CYS A 19 3.14 16.67 -41.02
CA CYS A 19 2.54 17.16 -39.77
C CYS A 19 1.17 16.55 -39.48
N ALA A 20 0.32 16.35 -40.47
CA ALA A 20 -1.02 15.79 -40.27
C ALA A 20 -0.97 14.30 -39.86
N LYS A 21 0.00 13.54 -40.39
CA LYS A 21 0.18 12.13 -40.01
C LYS A 21 0.67 12.02 -38.57
N ASN A 22 1.72 12.74 -38.23
CA ASN A 22 2.31 12.71 -36.88
C ASN A 22 1.34 13.24 -35.81
N GLN A 23 0.51 14.21 -36.15
CA GLN A 23 -0.58 14.68 -35.27
C GLN A 23 -1.59 13.56 -34.93
N MET A 24 -2.02 12.81 -35.93
CA MET A 24 -2.99 11.71 -35.73
C MET A 24 -2.38 10.56 -34.96
N GLU A 25 -1.11 10.23 -35.25
CA GLU A 25 -0.34 9.20 -34.56
C GLU A 25 -0.11 9.57 -33.08
N ALA A 26 0.40 10.77 -32.80
CA ALA A 26 0.63 11.26 -31.45
C ALA A 26 -0.63 11.23 -30.56
N LYS A 27 -1.75 11.69 -31.09
CA LYS A 27 -3.03 11.65 -30.34
C LYS A 27 -3.48 10.23 -30.08
N LYS A 28 -3.46 9.37 -31.09
CA LYS A 28 -3.86 7.97 -30.96
C LYS A 28 -3.01 7.22 -29.95
N ASP A 29 -1.71 7.48 -29.91
CA ASP A 29 -0.80 6.81 -28.99
C ASP A 29 -1.05 7.24 -27.55
N VAL A 30 -1.26 8.54 -27.31
CA VAL A 30 -1.58 9.04 -25.96
C VAL A 30 -2.96 8.50 -25.51
N ASP A 31 -3.99 8.50 -26.38
CA ASP A 31 -5.31 7.95 -26.05
C ASP A 31 -5.23 6.47 -25.68
N LYS A 32 -4.45 5.66 -26.44
CA LYS A 32 -4.22 4.23 -26.16
C LYS A 32 -3.55 4.02 -24.79
N ILE A 33 -2.59 4.87 -24.43
CA ILE A 33 -1.91 4.82 -23.15
C ILE A 33 -2.87 5.19 -22.01
N GLU A 34 -3.67 6.23 -22.18
CA GLU A 34 -4.69 6.62 -21.18
C GLU A 34 -5.73 5.54 -20.95
N ASP A 35 -6.20 4.90 -22.01
CA ASP A 35 -7.14 3.76 -21.88
C ASP A 35 -6.48 2.59 -21.12
N SER A 36 -5.22 2.28 -21.44
CA SER A 36 -4.46 1.28 -20.67
C SER A 36 -4.29 1.63 -19.21
N LEU A 37 -4.15 2.91 -18.88
CA LEU A 37 -4.03 3.38 -17.48
C LEU A 37 -5.36 3.32 -16.75
N LYS A 38 -6.49 3.56 -17.40
CA LYS A 38 -7.81 3.43 -16.77
C LYS A 38 -8.02 2.06 -16.16
N ASP A 39 -7.66 1.01 -16.89
CA ASP A 39 -7.87 -0.38 -16.47
C ASP A 39 -7.05 -0.77 -15.24
N ILE A 40 -5.87 -0.14 -15.06
CA ILE A 40 -4.93 -0.49 -13.99
C ILE A 40 -4.86 0.56 -12.88
N ARG A 41 -5.54 1.70 -13.00
CA ARG A 41 -5.39 2.85 -12.09
C ARG A 41 -5.66 2.51 -10.64
N ALA A 42 -6.77 1.86 -10.33
CA ALA A 42 -7.12 1.48 -8.97
C ALA A 42 -6.09 0.54 -8.32
N ASP A 43 -5.56 -0.40 -9.10
CA ASP A 43 -4.49 -1.28 -8.65
C ASP A 43 -3.17 -0.53 -8.49
N ALA A 44 -2.87 0.39 -9.41
CA ALA A 44 -1.67 1.21 -9.37
C ALA A 44 -1.64 2.13 -8.13
N GLU A 45 -2.76 2.78 -7.81
CA GLU A 45 -2.92 3.60 -6.60
C GLU A 45 -2.65 2.80 -5.33
N ARG A 46 -3.07 1.54 -5.31
CA ARG A 46 -2.93 0.67 -4.15
C ARG A 46 -1.54 0.03 -4.02
N TYR A 47 -0.91 -0.34 -5.12
CA TYR A 47 0.27 -1.20 -5.11
C TYR A 47 1.53 -0.57 -5.71
N ALA A 48 1.40 0.54 -6.46
CA ALA A 48 2.50 1.17 -7.20
C ALA A 48 2.28 2.69 -7.38
N ALA A 49 1.84 3.40 -6.34
CA ALA A 49 1.42 4.81 -6.40
C ALA A 49 2.50 5.74 -6.99
N ASP A 50 3.76 5.57 -6.63
CA ASP A 50 4.85 6.40 -7.15
C ASP A 50 5.08 6.17 -8.64
N GLY A 51 4.96 4.91 -9.10
CA GLY A 51 5.03 4.56 -10.51
C GLY A 51 3.89 5.19 -11.30
N LEU A 52 2.66 5.16 -10.79
CA LEU A 52 1.50 5.81 -11.38
C LEU A 52 1.72 7.32 -11.51
N LYS A 53 2.15 7.98 -10.44
CA LYS A 53 2.45 9.42 -10.45
C LYS A 53 3.48 9.80 -11.52
N SER A 54 4.51 8.97 -11.68
CA SER A 54 5.54 9.19 -12.72
C SER A 54 4.97 9.07 -14.12
N VAL A 55 4.13 8.05 -14.39
CA VAL A 55 3.50 7.86 -15.69
C VAL A 55 2.49 8.97 -15.98
N ASP A 56 1.65 9.34 -15.02
CA ASP A 56 0.69 10.45 -15.15
C ASP A 56 1.40 11.78 -15.52
N ALA A 57 2.57 12.06 -14.92
CA ALA A 57 3.34 13.24 -15.25
C ALA A 57 3.88 13.21 -16.69
N GLN A 58 4.29 12.05 -17.19
CA GLN A 58 4.73 11.90 -18.57
C GLN A 58 3.58 12.05 -19.57
N VAL A 59 2.40 11.47 -19.28
CA VAL A 59 1.18 11.64 -20.08
C VAL A 59 0.79 13.12 -20.13
N ALA A 60 0.80 13.83 -19.00
CA ALA A 60 0.49 15.25 -18.95
C ALA A 60 1.46 16.09 -19.80
N ARG A 61 2.76 15.75 -19.80
CA ARG A 61 3.75 16.38 -20.65
C ARG A 61 3.43 16.13 -22.13
N PHE A 62 3.13 14.91 -22.54
CA PHE A 62 2.79 14.61 -23.94
C PHE A 62 1.53 15.34 -24.41
N LYS A 63 0.53 15.49 -23.54
CA LYS A 63 -0.65 16.33 -23.85
C LYS A 63 -0.26 17.78 -24.10
N ALA A 64 0.60 18.34 -23.26
CA ALA A 64 1.10 19.71 -23.45
C ALA A 64 1.91 19.84 -24.76
N ASP A 65 2.72 18.83 -25.12
CA ASP A 65 3.45 18.79 -26.40
C ASP A 65 2.49 18.72 -27.60
N ILE A 66 1.40 17.95 -27.50
CA ILE A 66 0.34 17.91 -28.53
C ILE A 66 -0.32 19.27 -28.69
N ASP A 67 -0.66 19.96 -27.61
CA ASP A 67 -1.26 21.32 -27.64
C ASP A 67 -0.29 22.34 -28.22
N ALA A 68 1.01 22.18 -27.95
CA ALA A 68 2.08 22.99 -28.54
C ALA A 68 2.42 22.59 -29.99
N LYS A 69 1.76 21.56 -30.56
CA LYS A 69 2.00 20.98 -31.90
C LYS A 69 3.40 20.36 -32.09
N ASN A 70 4.02 19.91 -31.00
CA ASN A 70 5.30 19.21 -30.99
C ASN A 70 5.10 17.71 -31.21
N TYR A 71 4.40 17.32 -32.28
CA TYR A 71 3.97 15.93 -32.52
C TYR A 71 5.13 14.94 -32.67
N ASP A 72 6.23 15.40 -33.26
CA ASP A 72 7.41 14.56 -33.50
C ASP A 72 8.05 14.11 -32.17
N ASP A 73 8.09 14.98 -31.19
CA ASP A 73 8.62 14.67 -29.83
C ASP A 73 7.72 13.66 -29.11
N VAL A 74 6.40 13.76 -29.28
CA VAL A 74 5.44 12.80 -28.72
C VAL A 74 5.64 11.43 -29.35
N VAL A 75 5.64 11.34 -30.69
CA VAL A 75 5.81 10.07 -31.43
C VAL A 75 7.16 9.43 -31.07
N ALA A 76 8.24 10.21 -31.01
CA ALA A 76 9.56 9.72 -30.63
C ALA A 76 9.63 9.23 -29.15
N GLY A 77 8.89 9.88 -28.26
CA GLY A 77 8.86 9.54 -26.82
C GLY A 77 7.89 8.42 -26.45
N THR A 78 6.90 8.12 -27.31
CA THR A 78 5.87 7.10 -27.06
C THR A 78 6.45 5.74 -26.63
N PRO A 79 7.48 5.17 -27.28
CA PRO A 79 8.04 3.88 -26.87
C PRO A 79 8.61 3.88 -25.43
N GLN A 80 9.11 5.03 -24.97
CA GLN A 80 9.60 5.17 -23.61
C GLN A 80 8.46 5.21 -22.61
N LEU A 81 7.36 5.90 -22.94
CA LEU A 81 6.16 5.95 -22.10
C LEU A 81 5.46 4.58 -22.06
N GLU A 82 5.38 3.83 -23.16
CA GLU A 82 4.87 2.45 -23.18
C GLU A 82 5.69 1.56 -22.22
N LYS A 83 7.02 1.65 -22.25
CA LYS A 83 7.89 0.93 -21.29
C LYS A 83 7.62 1.33 -19.84
N ALA A 84 7.37 2.61 -19.59
CA ALA A 84 7.02 3.07 -18.23
C ALA A 84 5.69 2.48 -17.77
N VAL A 85 4.69 2.38 -18.64
CA VAL A 85 3.41 1.69 -18.35
C VAL A 85 3.62 0.20 -18.10
N ASP A 86 4.46 -0.48 -18.87
CA ASP A 86 4.76 -1.90 -18.65
C ASP A 86 5.51 -2.11 -17.33
N SER A 87 6.43 -1.21 -16.99
CA SER A 87 7.09 -1.21 -15.67
C SER A 87 6.10 -1.00 -14.53
N LEU A 88 5.11 -0.12 -14.72
CA LEU A 88 4.02 0.09 -13.76
C LEU A 88 3.19 -1.18 -13.56
N LYS A 89 2.82 -1.87 -14.66
CA LYS A 89 2.10 -3.16 -14.59
C LYS A 89 2.89 -4.22 -13.83
N ALA A 90 4.20 -4.30 -14.06
CA ALA A 90 5.08 -5.22 -13.34
C ALA A 90 5.16 -4.88 -11.84
N ALA A 91 5.25 -3.59 -11.49
CA ALA A 91 5.24 -3.13 -10.11
C ALA A 91 3.91 -3.47 -9.40
N ILE A 92 2.78 -3.29 -10.07
CA ILE A 92 1.45 -3.70 -9.56
C ILE A 92 1.42 -5.20 -9.28
N ALA A 93 1.88 -6.03 -10.22
CA ALA A 93 1.90 -7.49 -10.04
C ALA A 93 2.77 -7.91 -8.86
N SER A 94 3.95 -7.29 -8.71
CA SER A 94 4.84 -7.50 -7.56
C SER A 94 4.18 -7.07 -6.25
N GLY A 95 3.57 -5.88 -6.22
CA GLY A 95 2.88 -5.37 -5.03
C GLY A 95 1.71 -6.26 -4.59
N LYS A 96 0.92 -6.77 -5.53
CA LYS A 96 -0.16 -7.74 -5.26
C LYS A 96 0.39 -9.03 -4.66
N LYS A 97 1.50 -9.55 -5.21
CA LYS A 97 2.15 -10.75 -4.70
C LYS A 97 2.62 -10.55 -3.25
N HIS A 98 3.34 -9.48 -2.96
CA HIS A 98 3.80 -9.18 -1.60
C HIS A 98 2.64 -8.97 -0.62
N ALA A 99 1.55 -8.31 -1.04
CA ALA A 99 0.36 -8.16 -0.21
C ALA A 99 -0.30 -9.52 0.10
N ALA A 100 -0.36 -10.43 -0.87
CA ALA A 100 -0.89 -11.78 -0.67
C ALA A 100 -0.02 -12.62 0.27
N GLU A 101 1.31 -12.55 0.10
CA GLU A 101 2.27 -13.22 0.98
C GLU A 101 2.16 -12.70 2.42
N ALA A 102 2.12 -11.37 2.60
CA ALA A 102 1.93 -10.75 3.91
C ALA A 102 0.60 -11.17 4.57
N ALA A 103 -0.47 -11.24 3.80
CA ALA A 103 -1.78 -11.69 4.30
C ALA A 103 -1.76 -13.17 4.72
N ALA A 104 -1.04 -14.03 3.99
CA ALA A 104 -0.90 -15.45 4.34
C ALA A 104 -0.11 -15.63 5.64
N VAL A 105 1.01 -14.91 5.80
CA VAL A 105 1.80 -14.91 7.05
C VAL A 105 0.95 -14.40 8.21
N ALA A 106 0.30 -13.26 8.05
CA ALA A 106 -0.54 -12.66 9.08
C ALA A 106 -1.71 -13.57 9.49
N LYS A 107 -2.26 -14.36 8.57
CA LYS A 107 -3.30 -15.36 8.88
C LYS A 107 -2.77 -16.43 9.85
N THR A 108 -1.62 -17.00 9.55
CA THR A 108 -1.01 -18.02 10.42
C THR A 108 -0.65 -17.47 11.79
N GLU A 109 -0.11 -16.24 11.82
CA GLU A 109 0.19 -15.54 13.07
C GLU A 109 -1.06 -15.27 13.89
N TRP A 110 -2.13 -14.78 13.26
CA TRP A 110 -3.40 -14.55 13.91
C TRP A 110 -3.98 -15.84 14.52
N GLU A 111 -3.97 -16.95 13.78
CA GLU A 111 -4.44 -18.25 14.27
C GLU A 111 -3.68 -18.67 15.53
N SER A 112 -2.34 -18.51 15.56
CA SER A 112 -1.50 -18.79 16.73
C SER A 112 -1.82 -17.86 17.91
N LEU A 113 -1.99 -16.57 17.65
CA LEU A 113 -2.32 -15.58 18.67
C LEU A 113 -3.72 -15.84 19.26
N ASN A 114 -4.69 -16.14 18.41
CA ASN A 114 -6.05 -16.46 18.83
C ASN A 114 -6.16 -17.75 19.67
N ALA A 115 -5.21 -18.67 19.50
CA ALA A 115 -5.12 -19.86 20.34
C ALA A 115 -4.44 -19.62 21.71
N THR A 116 -3.61 -18.57 21.83
CA THR A 116 -2.77 -18.37 23.01
C THR A 116 -3.16 -17.18 23.89
N VAL A 117 -3.51 -16.05 23.28
CA VAL A 117 -3.78 -14.80 24.03
C VAL A 117 -4.99 -14.89 24.95
N PRO A 118 -6.14 -15.51 24.58
CA PRO A 118 -7.28 -15.65 25.48
C PRO A 118 -6.92 -16.38 26.79
N GLY A 119 -6.21 -17.49 26.71
CA GLY A 119 -5.77 -18.21 27.90
C GLY A 119 -4.76 -17.43 28.76
N MET A 120 -3.96 -16.55 28.13
CA MET A 120 -3.09 -15.61 28.85
C MET A 120 -3.90 -14.54 29.58
N VAL A 121 -4.91 -13.97 28.93
CA VAL A 121 -5.84 -13.00 29.57
C VAL A 121 -6.50 -13.61 30.80
N GLU A 122 -7.03 -14.84 30.72
CA GLU A 122 -7.66 -15.53 31.85
C GLU A 122 -6.70 -15.74 33.02
N LYS A 123 -5.45 -16.16 32.76
CA LYS A 123 -4.43 -16.36 33.80
C LYS A 123 -4.06 -15.07 34.51
N ILE A 124 -3.90 -13.99 33.75
CA ILE A 124 -3.57 -12.67 34.29
C ILE A 124 -4.74 -12.14 35.10
N ASP A 125 -5.98 -12.26 34.62
CA ASP A 125 -7.19 -11.83 35.32
C ASP A 125 -7.33 -12.54 36.67
N ALA A 126 -7.19 -13.85 36.69
CA ALA A 126 -7.20 -14.65 37.91
C ALA A 126 -6.13 -14.20 38.93
N ARG A 127 -4.90 -13.94 38.44
CA ARG A 127 -3.81 -13.51 39.30
C ARG A 127 -4.02 -12.10 39.85
N VAL A 128 -4.48 -11.17 39.05
CA VAL A 128 -4.84 -9.82 39.48
C VAL A 128 -5.94 -9.89 40.54
N ALA A 129 -6.97 -10.67 40.32
CA ALA A 129 -8.08 -10.84 41.29
C ALA A 129 -7.60 -11.51 42.61
N GLU A 130 -6.69 -12.47 42.54
CA GLU A 130 -6.09 -13.08 43.75
C GLU A 130 -5.33 -12.05 44.59
N LEU A 131 -4.44 -11.28 43.94
CA LEU A 131 -3.60 -10.28 44.61
C LEU A 131 -4.43 -9.14 45.21
N ASP A 132 -5.45 -8.69 44.52
CA ASP A 132 -6.35 -7.62 44.96
C ASP A 132 -7.16 -8.03 46.23
N LYS A 133 -7.65 -9.27 46.26
CA LYS A 133 -8.38 -9.81 47.45
C LYS A 133 -7.50 -9.93 48.67
N ARG A 134 -6.28 -10.38 48.51
CA ARG A 134 -5.37 -10.68 49.64
C ARG A 134 -4.68 -9.45 50.22
N LYS A 135 -4.65 -8.32 49.48
CA LYS A 135 -3.83 -7.13 49.84
C LYS A 135 -2.37 -7.45 50.16
N MET A 136 -1.91 -8.62 49.76
CA MET A 136 -0.56 -9.15 50.00
C MET A 136 0.10 -9.40 48.63
N PHE A 137 1.03 -8.56 48.27
CA PHE A 137 1.64 -8.54 46.95
C PHE A 137 2.86 -9.48 46.80
N ARG A 138 3.18 -10.32 47.80
CA ARG A 138 4.23 -11.38 47.76
C ARG A 138 5.48 -11.00 46.95
N GLY A 139 6.12 -9.88 47.34
CA GLY A 139 7.32 -9.40 46.64
C GLY A 139 7.09 -8.42 45.49
N ILE A 140 5.84 -8.21 45.08
CA ILE A 140 5.49 -7.16 44.11
C ILE A 140 5.24 -5.85 44.86
N LYS A 141 5.82 -4.75 44.43
CA LYS A 141 5.50 -3.43 45.04
C LYS A 141 4.08 -3.03 44.66
N LYS A 142 3.42 -2.31 45.59
CA LYS A 142 2.03 -1.84 45.36
C LYS A 142 1.94 -1.01 44.08
N GLU A 143 2.93 -0.17 43.80
CA GLU A 143 2.97 0.66 42.58
C GLU A 143 3.05 -0.22 41.30
N ASP A 144 3.92 -1.24 41.33
CA ASP A 144 4.08 -2.16 40.21
C ASP A 144 2.77 -2.95 39.94
N PHE A 145 2.03 -3.30 40.99
CA PHE A 145 0.73 -3.94 40.87
C PHE A 145 -0.34 -3.01 40.27
N GLU A 146 -0.41 -1.75 40.70
CA GLU A 146 -1.35 -0.78 40.10
C GLU A 146 -1.01 -0.51 38.63
N ASN A 147 0.27 -0.41 38.28
CA ASN A 147 0.72 -0.31 36.90
C ASN A 147 0.36 -1.56 36.10
N ALA A 148 0.53 -2.75 36.67
CA ALA A 148 0.13 -4.01 36.02
C ALA A 148 -1.38 -4.06 35.72
N LYS A 149 -2.24 -3.57 36.65
CA LYS A 149 -3.68 -3.47 36.35
C LYS A 149 -4.00 -2.54 35.18
N ALA A 150 -3.33 -1.38 35.10
CA ALA A 150 -3.50 -0.45 33.99
C ALA A 150 -3.04 -1.08 32.67
N THR A 151 -1.87 -1.72 32.67
CA THR A 151 -1.32 -2.45 31.50
C THR A 151 -2.24 -3.58 31.08
N PHE A 152 -2.83 -4.31 32.03
CA PHE A 152 -3.79 -5.38 31.73
C PHE A 152 -5.08 -4.85 31.08
N SER A 153 -5.56 -3.69 31.53
CA SER A 153 -6.70 -3.04 30.85
C SER A 153 -6.34 -2.68 29.38
N THR A 154 -5.15 -2.15 29.15
CA THR A 154 -4.66 -1.85 27.78
C THR A 154 -4.55 -3.11 26.94
N MET A 155 -3.98 -4.19 27.49
CA MET A 155 -3.88 -5.49 26.82
C MET A 155 -5.25 -5.98 26.35
N LYS A 156 -6.28 -5.96 27.25
CA LYS A 156 -7.65 -6.39 26.92
C LYS A 156 -8.27 -5.55 25.80
N THR A 157 -8.08 -4.24 25.86
CA THR A 157 -8.58 -3.34 24.81
C THR A 157 -7.90 -3.62 23.46
N THR A 158 -6.57 -3.75 23.45
CA THR A 158 -5.81 -4.06 22.24
C THR A 158 -6.20 -5.41 21.65
N TRP A 159 -6.45 -6.42 22.49
CA TRP A 159 -6.92 -7.72 22.05
C TRP A 159 -8.32 -7.65 21.43
N ALA A 160 -9.26 -6.97 22.07
CA ALA A 160 -10.61 -6.78 21.54
C ALA A 160 -10.61 -6.08 20.18
N GLU A 161 -9.77 -5.07 20.00
CA GLU A 161 -9.57 -4.40 18.71
C GLU A 161 -8.96 -5.34 17.65
N ALA A 162 -8.07 -6.25 18.06
CA ALA A 162 -7.51 -7.26 17.15
C ALA A 162 -8.60 -8.23 16.66
N GLU A 163 -9.48 -8.67 17.56
CA GLU A 163 -10.62 -9.52 17.21
C GLU A 163 -11.62 -8.83 16.27
N GLU A 164 -11.87 -7.54 16.47
CA GLU A 164 -12.72 -6.75 15.58
C GLU A 164 -12.09 -6.62 14.17
N ASP A 165 -10.79 -6.33 14.08
CA ASP A 165 -10.08 -6.26 12.80
C ASP A 165 -10.08 -7.64 12.10
N ALA A 166 -9.96 -8.74 12.84
CA ALA A 166 -10.05 -10.09 12.28
C ALA A 166 -11.46 -10.39 11.72
N LYS A 167 -12.53 -10.07 12.47
CA LYS A 167 -13.93 -10.19 12.01
C LYS A 167 -14.20 -9.34 10.77
N ALA A 168 -13.56 -8.19 10.67
CA ALA A 168 -13.65 -7.30 9.50
C ALA A 168 -12.77 -7.75 8.31
N GLY A 169 -12.09 -8.91 8.40
CA GLY A 169 -11.19 -9.42 7.36
C GLY A 169 -9.86 -8.69 7.23
N LYS A 170 -9.51 -7.82 8.18
CA LYS A 170 -8.26 -7.04 8.20
C LYS A 170 -7.15 -7.84 8.89
N THR A 171 -6.83 -9.01 8.37
CA THR A 171 -5.98 -10.01 9.04
C THR A 171 -4.60 -9.50 9.43
N VAL A 172 -3.95 -8.68 8.59
CA VAL A 172 -2.63 -8.10 8.91
C VAL A 172 -2.72 -7.22 10.16
N ARG A 173 -3.71 -6.34 10.24
CA ARG A 173 -3.92 -5.47 11.40
C ARG A 173 -4.28 -6.26 12.66
N ALA A 174 -5.08 -7.31 12.50
CA ALA A 174 -5.44 -8.20 13.60
C ALA A 174 -4.18 -8.89 14.17
N ALA A 175 -3.30 -9.42 13.32
CA ALA A 175 -2.05 -10.03 13.74
C ALA A 175 -1.13 -9.02 14.44
N ASP A 176 -0.98 -7.82 13.92
CA ASP A 176 -0.12 -6.78 14.52
C ASP A 176 -0.61 -6.38 15.92
N LYS A 177 -1.93 -6.10 16.06
CA LYS A 177 -2.52 -5.79 17.37
C LYS A 177 -2.46 -6.98 18.32
N GLY A 178 -2.67 -8.19 17.81
CA GLY A 178 -2.57 -9.41 18.59
C GLY A 178 -1.16 -9.63 19.13
N LYS A 179 -0.11 -9.35 18.34
CA LYS A 179 1.29 -9.35 18.80
C LYS A 179 1.49 -8.36 19.94
N SER A 180 1.01 -7.13 19.77
CA SER A 180 1.11 -6.10 20.81
C SER A 180 0.39 -6.51 22.10
N ALA A 181 -0.80 -7.10 22.00
CA ALA A 181 -1.51 -7.63 23.17
C ALA A 181 -0.72 -8.77 23.85
N LYS A 182 -0.12 -9.69 23.05
CA LYS A 182 0.72 -10.76 23.56
C LYS A 182 1.96 -10.24 24.27
N GLU A 183 2.64 -9.23 23.72
CA GLU A 183 3.81 -8.60 24.35
C GLU A 183 3.48 -7.99 25.71
N LEU A 184 2.34 -7.27 25.80
CA LEU A 184 1.84 -6.75 27.08
C LEU A 184 1.54 -7.88 28.06
N GLY A 185 0.96 -8.98 27.57
CA GLY A 185 0.69 -10.16 28.39
C GLY A 185 1.96 -10.85 28.89
N ASP A 186 2.96 -10.98 28.06
CA ASP A 186 4.28 -11.54 28.46
C ASP A 186 4.93 -10.71 29.56
N GLN A 187 4.91 -9.37 29.45
CA GLN A 187 5.39 -8.43 30.48
C GLN A 187 4.60 -8.57 31.78
N LEU A 188 3.29 -8.68 31.69
CA LEU A 188 2.42 -8.88 32.87
C LEU A 188 2.69 -10.22 33.57
N CYS A 189 2.91 -11.31 32.80
CA CYS A 189 3.29 -12.58 33.39
C CYS A 189 4.59 -12.49 34.21
N GLU A 190 5.57 -11.75 33.73
CA GLU A 190 6.82 -11.49 34.46
C GLU A 190 6.58 -10.63 35.70
N THR A 191 5.86 -9.52 35.57
CA THR A 191 5.60 -8.59 36.70
C THR A 191 4.78 -9.24 37.81
N LEU A 192 3.82 -10.10 37.46
CA LEU A 192 2.91 -10.74 38.39
C LEU A 192 3.37 -12.12 38.88
N ASP A 193 4.58 -12.54 38.52
CA ASP A 193 5.16 -13.87 38.82
C ASP A 193 4.24 -15.04 38.40
N ILE A 194 3.71 -14.97 37.18
CA ILE A 194 2.90 -16.00 36.56
C ILE A 194 3.82 -16.94 35.78
N LYS A 195 3.88 -18.23 36.14
CA LYS A 195 4.68 -19.23 35.43
C LYS A 195 4.19 -19.40 34.00
N LYS A 196 5.11 -19.23 33.05
CA LYS A 196 4.86 -19.58 31.63
C LYS A 196 4.67 -21.09 31.54
N SER A 197 3.54 -21.51 31.03
CA SER A 197 3.22 -22.94 30.80
C SER A 197 3.74 -23.36 29.46
#